data_5e1e1d2ade0a1180c6e53ba2150fd05b
#
_entry.id   5e1e1d2ade0a1180c6e53ba2150fd05b
#
_cell.length_a   1.000
_cell.length_b   1.000
_cell.length_c   1.000
_cell.angle_alpha   90.00
_cell.angle_beta   90.00
_cell.angle_gamma   90.00
#
_symmetry.space_group_name_H-M   'P 1'
#
loop_
_entity.id
_entity.type
_entity.pdbx_description
1 polymer ?
#
loop_
_entity_poly.entity_id
_entity_poly.type
_entity_poly.pdbx_seq_one_letter_code
_entity_poly.pdbx_strand_id
1 'polypeptide(L)'
;VTELLDDPQAAALAAAEHVAAATGVERHDIALVLGSGWGGAADLIGETVAELPSSEVPGFAKPAVEGHVGTLRSVRVRGTGTLALVLGARTHLYEGRGARAVVHGVRTAAAAGVRTVVLTNGCGGLREEWPAGTPVLISDHINLTATSPVEGANFVDLTDLYSARLRAVAREIDPSLPEGVYVQFRGPHYETPAEVRMAQRLGGDLVGMSTALEAIAAREAGLEVLGVSLVTNLAAGISATPLSHAEVIEAGQAAGPRISGLLAAVVAEL
;
A
#
# COMPACT_ATOMS: atom_id res chain seq x y z
N VAL A 1 -22.61 1.34 1.96
CA VAL A 1 -21.25 0.79 1.75
C VAL A 1 -21.19 -0.66 2.23
N THR A 2 -21.76 -1.01 3.39
CA THR A 2 -21.67 -2.35 3.96
C THR A 2 -22.44 -3.38 3.10
N GLU A 3 -23.67 -3.11 2.69
CA GLU A 3 -24.46 -4.00 1.85
C GLU A 3 -23.87 -4.26 0.46
N LEU A 4 -23.18 -3.26 -0.14
CA LEU A 4 -22.51 -3.42 -1.43
C LEU A 4 -21.34 -4.40 -1.36
N LEU A 5 -20.67 -4.49 -0.20
CA LEU A 5 -19.53 -5.38 0.01
C LEU A 5 -19.93 -6.80 0.46
N ASP A 6 -21.24 -7.13 0.48
CA ASP A 6 -21.69 -8.49 0.78
C ASP A 6 -21.25 -9.48 -0.32
N ASP A 7 -21.16 -9.00 -1.58
CA ASP A 7 -20.46 -9.68 -2.67
C ASP A 7 -19.21 -8.85 -3.07
N PRO A 8 -18.03 -9.15 -2.53
CA PRO A 8 -16.84 -8.37 -2.77
C PRO A 8 -16.37 -8.33 -4.22
N GLN A 9 -16.66 -9.39 -5.00
CA GLN A 9 -16.27 -9.46 -6.41
C GLN A 9 -17.21 -8.60 -7.26
N ALA A 10 -18.51 -8.70 -7.07
CA ALA A 10 -19.48 -7.84 -7.74
C ALA A 10 -19.26 -6.35 -7.42
N ALA A 11 -18.94 -6.04 -6.15
CA ALA A 11 -18.61 -4.68 -5.74
C ALA A 11 -17.34 -4.15 -6.43
N ALA A 12 -16.30 -4.96 -6.54
CA ALA A 12 -15.06 -4.59 -7.22
C ALA A 12 -15.27 -4.36 -8.72
N LEU A 13 -16.07 -5.19 -9.36
CA LEU A 13 -16.44 -5.02 -10.78
C LEU A 13 -17.21 -3.74 -11.01
N ALA A 14 -18.25 -3.46 -10.22
CA ALA A 14 -19.03 -2.23 -10.30
C ALA A 14 -18.15 -0.98 -10.09
N ALA A 15 -17.18 -1.04 -9.17
CA ALA A 15 -16.23 0.03 -8.97
C ALA A 15 -15.28 0.23 -10.17
N ALA A 16 -14.78 -0.86 -10.77
CA ALA A 16 -13.93 -0.80 -11.95
C ALA A 16 -14.68 -0.26 -13.17
N GLU A 17 -15.92 -0.68 -13.39
CA GLU A 17 -16.80 -0.14 -14.46
C GLU A 17 -17.08 1.35 -14.26
N HIS A 18 -17.31 1.79 -13.01
CA HIS A 18 -17.48 3.20 -12.70
C HIS A 18 -16.21 4.01 -13.00
N VAL A 19 -15.02 3.50 -12.60
CA VAL A 19 -13.73 4.12 -12.92
C VAL A 19 -13.55 4.22 -14.43
N ALA A 20 -13.81 3.15 -15.18
CA ALA A 20 -13.68 3.15 -16.64
C ALA A 20 -14.61 4.20 -17.30
N ALA A 21 -15.89 4.26 -16.87
CA ALA A 21 -16.85 5.22 -17.38
C ALA A 21 -16.47 6.67 -17.06
N ALA A 22 -15.98 6.93 -15.84
CA ALA A 22 -15.64 8.28 -15.38
C ALA A 22 -14.33 8.79 -15.98
N THR A 23 -13.34 7.89 -16.22
CA THR A 23 -12.01 8.27 -16.70
C THR A 23 -11.84 8.13 -18.22
N GLY A 24 -12.72 7.37 -18.89
CA GLY A 24 -12.53 6.95 -20.28
C GLY A 24 -11.40 5.93 -20.48
N VAL A 25 -10.89 5.35 -19.40
CA VAL A 25 -9.81 4.35 -19.41
C VAL A 25 -10.39 3.00 -19.04
N GLU A 26 -10.57 2.12 -20.03
CA GLU A 26 -11.20 0.80 -19.85
C GLU A 26 -10.33 -0.17 -19.04
N ARG A 27 -9.01 -0.06 -19.15
CA ARG A 27 -8.05 -0.95 -18.48
C ARG A 27 -6.84 -0.20 -17.96
N HIS A 28 -6.31 -0.67 -16.85
CA HIS A 28 -5.05 -0.23 -16.27
C HIS A 28 -4.08 -1.41 -16.20
N ASP A 29 -2.79 -1.14 -16.34
CA ASP A 29 -1.74 -2.17 -16.31
C ASP A 29 -1.17 -2.36 -14.92
N ILE A 30 -1.03 -1.25 -14.19
CA ILE A 30 -0.43 -1.17 -12.86
C ILE A 30 -1.39 -0.46 -11.91
N ALA A 31 -1.42 -0.86 -10.64
CA ALA A 31 -2.04 -0.06 -9.60
C ALA A 31 -1.02 0.36 -8.54
N LEU A 32 -1.24 1.55 -7.97
CA LEU A 32 -0.47 2.05 -6.84
C LEU A 32 -1.39 2.41 -5.69
N VAL A 33 -1.14 1.84 -4.52
CA VAL A 33 -1.80 2.26 -3.28
C VAL A 33 -0.85 3.16 -2.51
N LEU A 34 -1.14 4.45 -2.50
CA LEU A 34 -0.28 5.46 -1.86
C LEU A 34 -0.66 5.61 -0.39
N GLY A 35 0.24 5.20 0.48
CA GLY A 35 0.13 5.35 1.92
C GLY A 35 0.69 6.68 2.45
N SER A 36 0.79 6.80 3.77
CA SER A 36 1.34 7.97 4.45
C SER A 36 2.76 8.30 3.95
N GLY A 37 2.99 9.56 3.61
CA GLY A 37 4.25 10.06 3.07
C GLY A 37 4.40 9.95 1.54
N TRP A 38 3.52 9.21 0.84
CA TRP A 38 3.67 8.93 -0.59
C TRP A 38 2.75 9.75 -1.51
N GLY A 39 1.92 10.64 -0.96
CA GLY A 39 0.89 11.36 -1.72
C GLY A 39 1.41 12.15 -2.93
N GLY A 40 2.61 12.72 -2.87
CA GLY A 40 3.23 13.46 -3.96
C GLY A 40 3.79 12.60 -5.11
N ALA A 41 3.86 11.27 -4.94
CA ALA A 41 4.45 10.40 -5.94
C ALA A 41 3.64 10.34 -7.24
N ALA A 42 2.31 10.45 -7.18
CA ALA A 42 1.43 10.39 -8.33
C ALA A 42 1.81 11.41 -9.43
N ASP A 43 2.21 12.62 -9.03
CA ASP A 43 2.54 13.71 -9.95
C ASP A 43 3.87 13.49 -10.69
N LEU A 44 4.78 12.68 -10.13
CA LEU A 44 6.06 12.33 -10.75
C LEU A 44 5.97 11.10 -11.66
N ILE A 45 5.01 10.19 -11.39
CA ILE A 45 4.82 8.97 -12.18
C ILE A 45 4.45 9.30 -13.63
N GLY A 46 3.59 10.29 -13.84
CA GLY A 46 3.18 10.64 -15.20
C GLY A 46 2.14 11.74 -15.29
N GLU A 47 1.42 11.74 -16.40
CA GLU A 47 0.33 12.69 -16.67
C GLU A 47 -0.99 12.11 -16.13
N THR A 48 -1.69 12.86 -15.29
CA THR A 48 -3.04 12.51 -14.85
C THR A 48 -4.01 12.66 -16.03
N VAL A 49 -4.55 11.55 -16.50
CA VAL A 49 -5.57 11.50 -17.55
C VAL A 49 -6.93 11.91 -17.00
N ALA A 50 -7.26 11.41 -15.82
CA ALA A 50 -8.49 11.74 -15.10
C ALA A 50 -8.32 11.48 -13.59
N GLU A 51 -9.07 12.23 -12.79
CA GLU A 51 -9.13 12.11 -11.34
C GLU A 51 -10.59 12.13 -10.88
N LEU A 52 -10.93 11.29 -9.90
CA LEU A 52 -12.26 11.24 -9.30
C LEU A 52 -12.18 11.09 -7.78
N PRO A 53 -13.13 11.68 -7.04
CA PRO A 53 -13.20 11.48 -5.59
C PRO A 53 -13.48 10.00 -5.28
N SER A 54 -12.73 9.41 -4.35
CA SER A 54 -12.96 8.01 -3.95
C SER A 54 -14.38 7.78 -3.42
N SER A 55 -14.98 8.78 -2.79
CA SER A 55 -16.34 8.70 -2.26
C SER A 55 -17.45 8.57 -3.31
N GLU A 56 -17.15 8.82 -4.58
CA GLU A 56 -18.08 8.64 -5.71
C GLU A 56 -17.97 7.24 -6.31
N VAL A 57 -16.88 6.50 -6.00
CA VAL A 57 -16.67 5.16 -6.51
C VAL A 57 -17.37 4.13 -5.62
N PRO A 58 -18.17 3.21 -6.20
CA PRO A 58 -18.90 2.20 -5.43
C PRO A 58 -17.98 1.42 -4.46
N GLY A 59 -18.40 1.26 -3.21
CA GLY A 59 -17.68 0.52 -2.18
C GLY A 59 -16.52 1.27 -1.50
N PHE A 60 -16.05 2.37 -2.06
CA PHE A 60 -15.03 3.19 -1.42
C PHE A 60 -15.63 4.09 -0.34
N ALA A 61 -14.87 4.32 0.71
CA ALA A 61 -15.23 5.22 1.79
C ALA A 61 -14.42 6.52 1.71
N LYS A 62 -14.91 7.58 2.33
CA LYS A 62 -14.10 8.76 2.61
C LYS A 62 -12.90 8.36 3.46
N PRO A 63 -11.68 8.85 3.14
CA PRO A 63 -10.50 8.64 3.99
C PRO A 63 -10.77 9.12 5.42
N ALA A 64 -10.37 8.31 6.40
CA ALA A 64 -10.46 8.65 7.82
C ALA A 64 -9.14 9.25 8.35
N VAL A 65 -8.03 9.06 7.64
CA VAL A 65 -6.69 9.49 8.06
C VAL A 65 -6.35 10.83 7.43
N GLU A 66 -5.90 11.78 8.24
CA GLU A 66 -5.42 13.08 7.79
C GLU A 66 -4.19 12.92 6.89
N GLY A 67 -4.13 13.69 5.79
CA GLY A 67 -3.05 13.61 4.80
C GLY A 67 -3.27 12.57 3.69
N HIS A 68 -4.34 11.77 3.74
CA HIS A 68 -4.74 10.93 2.62
C HIS A 68 -5.60 11.73 1.64
N VAL A 69 -5.18 11.77 0.37
CA VAL A 69 -5.97 12.37 -0.71
C VAL A 69 -7.01 11.37 -1.15
N GLY A 70 -8.29 11.65 -0.87
CA GLY A 70 -9.41 10.76 -1.17
C GLY A 70 -9.74 10.70 -2.66
N THR A 71 -8.78 10.41 -3.54
CA THR A 71 -8.98 10.36 -4.99
C THR A 71 -8.47 9.06 -5.60
N LEU A 72 -9.09 8.68 -6.71
CA LEU A 72 -8.56 7.72 -7.66
C LEU A 72 -8.11 8.49 -8.90
N ARG A 73 -6.92 8.18 -9.42
CA ARG A 73 -6.40 8.81 -10.64
C ARG A 73 -6.03 7.76 -11.66
N SER A 74 -6.44 7.98 -12.92
CA SER A 74 -5.83 7.30 -14.07
C SER A 74 -4.64 8.13 -14.52
N VAL A 75 -3.45 7.54 -14.49
CA VAL A 75 -2.18 8.21 -14.82
C VAL A 75 -1.52 7.50 -15.99
N ARG A 76 -1.14 8.25 -17.01
CA ARG A 76 -0.29 7.76 -18.09
C ARG A 76 1.16 7.85 -17.65
N VAL A 77 1.79 6.69 -17.44
CA VAL A 77 3.17 6.60 -16.98
C VAL A 77 4.12 7.24 -17.99
N ARG A 78 5.00 8.08 -17.50
CA ARG A 78 5.93 8.83 -18.34
C ARG A 78 6.90 7.91 -19.06
N GLY A 79 7.02 8.09 -20.39
CA GLY A 79 7.98 7.37 -21.22
C GLY A 79 7.54 5.98 -21.69
N THR A 80 6.51 5.38 -21.09
CA THR A 80 6.07 4.02 -21.47
C THR A 80 4.69 3.98 -22.11
N GLY A 81 3.82 4.94 -21.80
CA GLY A 81 2.41 4.93 -22.20
C GLY A 81 1.52 3.96 -21.41
N THR A 82 2.10 3.19 -20.48
CA THR A 82 1.40 2.34 -19.52
C THR A 82 0.39 3.14 -18.70
N LEU A 83 -0.77 2.57 -18.42
CA LEU A 83 -1.82 3.21 -17.63
C LEU A 83 -1.80 2.67 -16.19
N ALA A 84 -1.63 3.58 -15.25
CA ALA A 84 -1.62 3.30 -13.83
C ALA A 84 -2.92 3.78 -13.16
N LEU A 85 -3.52 2.94 -12.32
CA LEU A 85 -4.58 3.32 -11.40
C LEU A 85 -3.97 3.68 -10.05
N VAL A 86 -3.98 4.95 -9.69
CA VAL A 86 -3.44 5.43 -8.42
C VAL A 86 -4.57 5.59 -7.42
N LEU A 87 -4.49 4.84 -6.33
CA LEU A 87 -5.39 4.88 -5.19
C LEU A 87 -4.76 5.79 -4.13
N GLY A 88 -5.22 7.03 -4.04
CA GLY A 88 -4.71 8.05 -3.11
C GLY A 88 -5.25 7.92 -1.68
N ALA A 89 -6.05 6.89 -1.41
CA ALA A 89 -6.64 6.62 -0.11
C ALA A 89 -6.59 5.13 0.21
N ARG A 90 -6.47 4.83 1.50
CA ARG A 90 -6.49 3.47 2.04
C ARG A 90 -7.50 3.40 3.18
N THR A 91 -8.26 2.32 3.23
CA THR A 91 -9.06 1.96 4.41
C THR A 91 -8.23 1.07 5.31
N HIS A 92 -8.17 1.40 6.60
CA HIS A 92 -7.43 0.61 7.58
C HIS A 92 -8.37 -0.31 8.38
N LEU A 93 -7.82 -1.44 8.85
CA LEU A 93 -8.60 -2.41 9.63
C LEU A 93 -9.14 -1.81 10.94
N TYR A 94 -8.42 -0.86 11.54
CA TYR A 94 -8.85 -0.17 12.75
C TYR A 94 -10.06 0.77 12.56
N GLU A 95 -10.43 1.10 11.33
CA GLU A 95 -11.64 1.87 11.03
C GLU A 95 -12.94 1.07 11.29
N GLY A 96 -12.81 -0.24 11.55
CA GLY A 96 -13.95 -1.09 11.92
C GLY A 96 -14.87 -1.49 10.77
N ARG A 97 -14.44 -1.25 9.50
CA ARG A 97 -15.22 -1.56 8.29
C ARG A 97 -15.03 -3.00 7.78
N GLY A 98 -14.16 -3.80 8.45
CA GLY A 98 -13.87 -5.19 8.11
C GLY A 98 -12.87 -5.35 6.97
N ALA A 99 -12.37 -6.59 6.79
CA ALA A 99 -11.34 -6.90 5.79
C ALA A 99 -11.80 -6.64 4.36
N ARG A 100 -13.08 -6.88 4.03
CA ARG A 100 -13.63 -6.63 2.69
C ARG A 100 -13.44 -5.19 2.25
N ALA A 101 -13.70 -4.23 3.13
CA ALA A 101 -13.50 -2.80 2.86
C ALA A 101 -12.01 -2.44 2.75
N VAL A 102 -11.15 -3.04 3.58
CA VAL A 102 -9.69 -2.81 3.53
C VAL A 102 -9.10 -3.17 2.17
N VAL A 103 -9.51 -4.29 1.59
CA VAL A 103 -8.94 -4.79 0.34
C VAL A 103 -9.74 -4.42 -0.91
N HIS A 104 -10.83 -3.66 -0.76
CA HIS A 104 -11.70 -3.30 -1.87
C HIS A 104 -10.95 -2.58 -3.00
N GLY A 105 -10.04 -1.66 -2.67
CA GLY A 105 -9.24 -0.95 -3.65
C GLY A 105 -8.38 -1.87 -4.52
N VAL A 106 -7.74 -2.87 -3.91
CA VAL A 106 -6.92 -3.85 -4.63
C VAL A 106 -7.79 -4.76 -5.49
N ARG A 107 -8.94 -5.19 -5.00
CA ARG A 107 -9.91 -5.97 -5.79
C ARG A 107 -10.46 -5.16 -6.97
N THR A 108 -10.74 -3.88 -6.77
CA THR A 108 -11.13 -2.96 -7.85
C THR A 108 -10.03 -2.84 -8.91
N ALA A 109 -8.77 -2.71 -8.49
CA ALA A 109 -7.62 -2.66 -9.40
C ALA A 109 -7.52 -3.95 -10.25
N ALA A 110 -7.69 -5.11 -9.62
CA ALA A 110 -7.72 -6.40 -10.34
C ALA A 110 -8.86 -6.44 -11.37
N ALA A 111 -10.07 -6.03 -10.99
CA ALA A 111 -11.23 -5.95 -11.88
C ALA A 111 -11.01 -4.93 -13.03
N ALA A 112 -10.24 -3.86 -12.82
CA ALA A 112 -9.85 -2.90 -13.84
C ALA A 112 -8.73 -3.41 -14.79
N GLY A 113 -8.32 -4.69 -14.67
CA GLY A 113 -7.37 -5.35 -15.56
C GLY A 113 -5.90 -5.21 -15.17
N VAL A 114 -5.62 -4.68 -13.97
CA VAL A 114 -4.26 -4.55 -13.42
C VAL A 114 -3.60 -5.93 -13.27
N ARG A 115 -2.29 -5.98 -13.51
CA ARG A 115 -1.47 -7.18 -13.34
C ARG A 115 -0.44 -7.03 -12.23
N THR A 116 -0.02 -5.81 -11.96
CA THR A 116 0.98 -5.50 -10.92
C THR A 116 0.45 -4.44 -9.98
N VAL A 117 0.56 -4.66 -8.67
CA VAL A 117 0.23 -3.65 -7.67
C VAL A 117 1.45 -3.26 -6.85
N VAL A 118 1.64 -1.96 -6.70
CA VAL A 118 2.64 -1.40 -5.79
C VAL A 118 1.94 -0.87 -4.54
N LEU A 119 2.26 -1.48 -3.41
CA LEU A 119 1.71 -1.11 -2.10
C LEU A 119 2.75 -0.30 -1.33
N THR A 120 2.42 0.94 -0.99
CA THR A 120 3.32 1.79 -0.19
C THR A 120 2.72 2.08 1.18
N ASN A 121 3.56 2.32 2.17
CA ASN A 121 3.15 2.69 3.52
C ASN A 121 4.22 3.53 4.24
N GLY A 122 3.83 4.15 5.35
CA GLY A 122 4.74 4.61 6.39
C GLY A 122 4.76 3.59 7.52
N CYS A 123 5.92 3.36 8.14
CA CYS A 123 6.11 2.33 9.16
C CYS A 123 7.09 2.76 10.25
N GLY A 124 7.02 2.08 11.39
CA GLY A 124 8.06 2.11 12.42
C GLY A 124 9.19 1.15 12.07
N GLY A 125 10.45 1.64 12.11
CA GLY A 125 11.64 0.81 11.94
C GLY A 125 11.99 0.04 13.21
N LEU A 126 12.32 -1.23 13.07
CA LEU A 126 12.83 -2.10 14.15
C LEU A 126 14.37 -2.22 14.12
N ARG A 127 15.00 -1.71 13.07
CA ARG A 127 16.45 -1.69 12.89
C ARG A 127 16.99 -0.27 13.04
N GLU A 128 17.94 -0.07 13.93
CA GLU A 128 18.56 1.24 14.20
C GLU A 128 19.32 1.79 12.99
N GLU A 129 19.84 0.91 12.12
CA GLU A 129 20.54 1.27 10.89
C GLU A 129 19.61 1.82 9.79
N TRP A 130 18.29 1.77 9.96
CA TRP A 130 17.31 2.35 9.05
C TRP A 130 16.63 3.57 9.66
N PRO A 131 17.25 4.75 9.60
CA PRO A 131 16.68 5.96 10.17
C PRO A 131 15.42 6.42 9.43
N ALA A 132 14.68 7.35 10.01
CA ALA A 132 13.56 8.00 9.35
C ALA A 132 13.97 8.53 7.97
N GLY A 133 13.11 8.33 6.97
CA GLY A 133 13.37 8.64 5.55
C GLY A 133 13.96 7.48 4.75
N THR A 134 14.24 6.32 5.36
CA THR A 134 14.74 5.13 4.65
C THR A 134 13.60 4.41 3.94
N PRO A 135 13.61 4.27 2.59
CA PRO A 135 12.73 3.35 1.89
C PRO A 135 13.25 1.91 2.03
N VAL A 136 12.35 0.97 2.29
CA VAL A 136 12.64 -0.46 2.48
C VAL A 136 11.71 -1.28 1.59
N LEU A 137 12.25 -2.21 0.81
CA LEU A 137 11.45 -3.18 0.08
C LEU A 137 10.90 -4.23 1.06
N ILE A 138 9.61 -4.50 0.97
CA ILE A 138 9.01 -5.58 1.76
C ILE A 138 9.33 -6.91 1.07
N SER A 139 10.11 -7.76 1.74
CA SER A 139 10.43 -9.11 1.24
C SER A 139 9.42 -10.16 1.68
N ASP A 140 8.79 -9.95 2.85
CA ASP A 140 7.78 -10.83 3.43
C ASP A 140 6.98 -10.07 4.50
N HIS A 141 5.93 -10.69 5.05
CA HIS A 141 5.21 -10.11 6.18
C HIS A 141 4.83 -11.12 7.26
N ILE A 142 4.58 -10.59 8.45
CA ILE A 142 3.94 -11.29 9.56
C ILE A 142 2.61 -10.57 9.84
N ASN A 143 1.49 -11.27 9.64
CA ASN A 143 0.16 -10.73 9.86
C ASN A 143 -0.31 -11.03 11.31
N LEU A 144 -0.23 -10.05 12.20
CA LEU A 144 -0.70 -10.12 13.58
C LEU A 144 -2.11 -9.54 13.79
N THR A 145 -2.87 -9.33 12.72
CA THR A 145 -4.24 -8.79 12.82
C THR A 145 -5.28 -9.83 13.21
N ALA A 146 -4.93 -11.11 13.20
CA ALA A 146 -5.85 -12.26 13.36
C ALA A 146 -7.00 -12.25 12.34
N THR A 147 -6.77 -11.65 11.14
CA THR A 147 -7.77 -11.48 10.08
C THR A 147 -7.16 -11.87 8.73
N SER A 148 -7.97 -12.47 7.86
CA SER A 148 -7.63 -12.71 6.45
C SER A 148 -8.69 -12.07 5.55
N PRO A 149 -8.34 -11.52 4.39
CA PRO A 149 -9.30 -11.09 3.39
C PRO A 149 -9.83 -12.25 2.53
N VAL A 150 -9.14 -13.39 2.54
CA VAL A 150 -9.53 -14.60 1.80
C VAL A 150 -10.66 -15.30 2.56
N GLU A 151 -11.73 -15.64 1.84
CA GLU A 151 -12.93 -16.23 2.41
C GLU A 151 -13.20 -17.62 1.83
N GLY A 152 -13.87 -18.45 2.63
CA GLY A 152 -14.20 -19.82 2.23
C GLY A 152 -12.99 -20.76 2.18
N ALA A 153 -13.12 -21.88 1.48
CA ALA A 153 -12.06 -22.88 1.30
C ALA A 153 -11.15 -22.53 0.10
N ASN A 154 -10.72 -21.29 0.03
CA ASN A 154 -9.82 -20.78 -1.02
C ASN A 154 -8.38 -20.75 -0.47
N PHE A 155 -7.51 -21.64 -0.98
CA PHE A 155 -6.13 -21.77 -0.52
C PHE A 155 -5.20 -21.05 -1.47
N VAL A 156 -4.57 -19.98 -1.00
CA VAL A 156 -3.69 -19.09 -1.78
C VAL A 156 -2.24 -19.32 -1.37
N ASP A 157 -1.37 -19.61 -2.35
CA ASP A 157 0.07 -19.70 -2.11
C ASP A 157 0.69 -18.30 -1.97
N LEU A 158 1.33 -18.05 -0.84
CA LEU A 158 1.98 -16.78 -0.49
C LEU A 158 3.53 -16.87 -0.50
N THR A 159 4.12 -17.96 -1.03
CA THR A 159 5.58 -18.17 -0.96
C THR A 159 6.39 -17.05 -1.63
N ASP A 160 5.94 -16.54 -2.79
CA ASP A 160 6.51 -15.35 -3.45
C ASP A 160 5.47 -14.23 -3.52
N LEU A 161 4.91 -13.89 -2.36
CA LEU A 161 3.87 -12.87 -2.27
C LEU A 161 4.37 -11.51 -2.71
N TYR A 162 5.48 -11.06 -2.14
CA TYR A 162 6.19 -9.86 -2.59
C TYR A 162 7.21 -10.29 -3.64
N SER A 163 6.86 -10.12 -4.90
CA SER A 163 7.58 -10.67 -6.04
C SER A 163 9.09 -10.41 -6.00
N ALA A 164 9.89 -11.48 -5.98
CA ALA A 164 11.34 -11.39 -6.05
C ALA A 164 11.81 -10.69 -7.34
N ARG A 165 11.08 -10.89 -8.45
CA ARG A 165 11.33 -10.21 -9.72
C ARG A 165 11.16 -8.70 -9.60
N LEU A 166 10.06 -8.22 -9.01
CA LEU A 166 9.79 -6.79 -8.86
C LEU A 166 10.76 -6.12 -7.89
N ARG A 167 11.17 -6.83 -6.82
CA ARG A 167 12.22 -6.34 -5.90
C ARG A 167 13.57 -6.23 -6.59
N ALA A 168 13.90 -7.17 -7.48
CA ALA A 168 15.12 -7.09 -8.28
C ALA A 168 15.12 -5.86 -9.18
N VAL A 169 14.02 -5.58 -9.90
CA VAL A 169 13.85 -4.36 -10.71
C VAL A 169 14.07 -3.10 -9.86
N ALA A 170 13.46 -3.01 -8.68
CA ALA A 170 13.64 -1.86 -7.80
C ALA A 170 15.11 -1.68 -7.36
N ARG A 171 15.84 -2.77 -7.12
CA ARG A 171 17.27 -2.74 -6.75
C ARG A 171 18.21 -2.49 -7.92
N GLU A 172 17.81 -2.74 -9.15
CA GLU A 172 18.56 -2.29 -10.34
C GLU A 172 18.54 -0.76 -10.43
N ILE A 173 17.45 -0.11 -10.02
CA ILE A 173 17.32 1.34 -9.99
C ILE A 173 18.07 1.96 -8.81
N ASP A 174 17.90 1.40 -7.61
CA ASP A 174 18.63 1.81 -6.40
C ASP A 174 19.18 0.58 -5.66
N PRO A 175 20.45 0.21 -5.92
CA PRO A 175 21.09 -0.94 -5.26
C PRO A 175 21.25 -0.79 -3.73
N SER A 176 21.05 0.40 -3.19
CA SER A 176 21.12 0.64 -1.75
C SER A 176 19.82 0.29 -1.00
N LEU A 177 18.74 -0.06 -1.71
CA LEU A 177 17.48 -0.41 -1.08
C LEU A 177 17.60 -1.66 -0.21
N PRO A 178 17.38 -1.56 1.11
CA PRO A 178 17.31 -2.72 1.96
C PRO A 178 16.01 -3.49 1.75
N GLU A 179 15.99 -4.74 2.14
CA GLU A 179 14.81 -5.59 2.20
C GLU A 179 14.50 -5.97 3.65
N GLY A 180 13.22 -6.02 4.00
CA GLY A 180 12.80 -6.36 5.36
C GLY A 180 11.44 -7.01 5.45
N VAL A 181 11.20 -7.66 6.60
CA VAL A 181 9.93 -8.29 6.94
C VAL A 181 9.02 -7.27 7.63
N TYR A 182 7.84 -7.08 7.07
CA TYR A 182 6.83 -6.15 7.59
C TYR A 182 5.87 -6.86 8.56
N VAL A 183 5.72 -6.36 9.77
CA VAL A 183 4.77 -6.88 10.76
C VAL A 183 3.54 -5.99 10.80
N GLN A 184 2.38 -6.53 10.41
CA GLN A 184 1.13 -5.80 10.51
C GLN A 184 0.46 -6.02 11.85
N PHE A 185 0.32 -4.94 12.61
CA PHE A 185 -0.59 -4.83 13.75
C PHE A 185 -1.94 -4.24 13.34
N ARG A 186 -2.94 -4.37 14.20
CA ARG A 186 -4.27 -3.83 13.91
C ARG A 186 -4.33 -2.31 14.04
N GLY A 187 -3.67 -1.74 15.03
CA GLY A 187 -3.83 -0.34 15.43
C GLY A 187 -5.21 -0.01 16.04
N PRO A 188 -5.58 1.28 16.22
CA PRO A 188 -4.84 2.49 15.81
C PRO A 188 -3.75 2.95 16.79
N HIS A 189 -3.63 2.32 17.97
CA HIS A 189 -2.54 2.64 18.90
C HIS A 189 -1.19 2.15 18.34
N TYR A 190 -0.13 2.87 18.62
CA TYR A 190 1.23 2.39 18.41
C TYR A 190 1.53 1.20 19.31
N GLU A 191 2.48 0.38 18.91
CA GLU A 191 2.94 -0.77 19.65
C GLU A 191 3.58 -0.35 20.97
N THR A 192 3.38 -1.16 22.01
CA THR A 192 4.16 -1.04 23.25
C THR A 192 5.61 -1.49 23.01
N PRO A 193 6.58 -1.05 23.83
CA PRO A 193 7.95 -1.59 23.75
C PRO A 193 8.05 -3.12 23.86
N ALA A 194 7.10 -3.77 24.52
CA ALA A 194 7.05 -5.22 24.61
C ALA A 194 6.58 -5.85 23.28
N GLU A 195 5.59 -5.29 22.63
CA GLU A 195 5.11 -5.70 21.30
C GLU A 195 6.18 -5.46 20.23
N VAL A 196 6.93 -4.36 20.31
CA VAL A 196 8.09 -4.09 19.44
C VAL A 196 9.16 -5.19 19.60
N ARG A 197 9.53 -5.53 20.84
CA ARG A 197 10.48 -6.63 21.08
C ARG A 197 9.93 -8.00 20.64
N MET A 198 8.63 -8.22 20.71
CA MET A 198 7.98 -9.42 20.19
C MET A 198 8.12 -9.48 18.67
N ALA A 199 7.80 -8.40 17.96
CA ALA A 199 7.94 -8.31 16.50
C ALA A 199 9.39 -8.60 16.05
N GLN A 200 10.39 -8.01 16.73
CA GLN A 200 11.81 -8.29 16.47
C GLN A 200 12.17 -9.77 16.65
N ARG A 201 11.68 -10.41 17.74
CA ARG A 201 11.94 -11.83 18.01
C ARG A 201 11.26 -12.77 17.01
N LEU A 202 10.15 -12.35 16.40
CA LEU A 202 9.47 -13.07 15.33
C LEU A 202 10.19 -12.92 13.97
N GLY A 203 11.21 -12.07 13.88
CA GLY A 203 11.96 -11.81 12.67
C GLY A 203 11.46 -10.61 11.86
N GLY A 204 10.63 -9.75 12.45
CA GLY A 204 10.19 -8.50 11.84
C GLY A 204 11.27 -7.42 11.84
N ASP A 205 11.28 -6.61 10.80
CA ASP A 205 12.17 -5.47 10.60
C ASP A 205 11.42 -4.13 10.61
N LEU A 206 10.12 -4.18 10.33
CA LEU A 206 9.22 -3.02 10.19
C LEU A 206 7.89 -3.33 10.90
N VAL A 207 7.24 -2.30 11.46
CA VAL A 207 5.90 -2.43 12.04
C VAL A 207 4.95 -1.39 11.46
N GLY A 208 3.71 -1.77 11.24
CA GLY A 208 2.67 -0.85 10.78
C GLY A 208 1.28 -1.46 10.79
N MET A 209 0.29 -0.75 10.24
CA MET A 209 -1.13 -1.04 10.43
C MET A 209 -1.89 -1.26 9.12
N SER A 210 -1.17 -1.59 8.02
CA SER A 210 -1.73 -1.73 6.67
C SER A 210 -0.99 -2.79 5.85
N THR A 211 -1.30 -2.90 4.56
CA THR A 211 -0.48 -3.57 3.53
C THR A 211 -0.60 -5.09 3.48
N ALA A 212 -0.45 -5.83 4.58
CA ALA A 212 -0.44 -7.30 4.53
C ALA A 212 -1.78 -7.86 4.01
N LEU A 213 -2.92 -7.35 4.47
CA LEU A 213 -4.23 -7.79 3.97
C LEU A 213 -4.42 -7.45 2.49
N GLU A 214 -3.96 -6.27 2.06
CA GLU A 214 -4.02 -5.85 0.66
C GLU A 214 -3.14 -6.75 -0.22
N ALA A 215 -1.92 -7.08 0.24
CA ALA A 215 -1.01 -7.98 -0.46
C ALA A 215 -1.62 -9.39 -0.60
N ILE A 216 -2.23 -9.94 0.45
CA ILE A 216 -2.92 -11.23 0.42
C ILE A 216 -4.05 -11.21 -0.63
N ALA A 217 -4.89 -10.17 -0.63
CA ALA A 217 -5.99 -10.04 -1.59
C ALA A 217 -5.49 -9.82 -3.03
N ALA A 218 -4.38 -9.12 -3.21
CA ALA A 218 -3.73 -8.97 -4.50
C ALA A 218 -3.27 -10.33 -5.06
N ARG A 219 -2.64 -11.14 -4.22
CA ARG A 219 -2.20 -12.49 -4.58
C ARG A 219 -3.37 -13.41 -4.87
N GLU A 220 -4.45 -13.33 -4.07
CA GLU A 220 -5.71 -14.03 -4.34
C GLU A 220 -6.27 -13.70 -5.73
N ALA A 221 -6.17 -12.45 -6.14
CA ALA A 221 -6.60 -11.97 -7.46
C ALA A 221 -5.58 -12.22 -8.59
N GLY A 222 -4.46 -12.87 -8.31
CA GLY A 222 -3.42 -13.21 -9.30
C GLY A 222 -2.48 -12.06 -9.67
N LEU A 223 -2.44 -10.98 -8.90
CA LEU A 223 -1.54 -9.86 -9.14
C LEU A 223 -0.11 -10.16 -8.64
N GLU A 224 0.90 -9.62 -9.33
CA GLU A 224 2.23 -9.46 -8.74
C GLU A 224 2.25 -8.26 -7.79
N VAL A 225 2.92 -8.43 -6.65
CA VAL A 225 2.95 -7.41 -5.60
C VAL A 225 4.37 -6.91 -5.37
N LEU A 226 4.55 -5.59 -5.39
CA LEU A 226 5.71 -4.90 -4.84
C LEU A 226 5.29 -4.13 -3.60
N GLY A 227 5.93 -4.39 -2.47
CA GLY A 227 5.74 -3.63 -1.24
C GLY A 227 6.91 -2.70 -0.99
N VAL A 228 6.63 -1.42 -0.70
CA VAL A 228 7.66 -0.44 -0.33
C VAL A 228 7.23 0.33 0.92
N SER A 229 7.98 0.19 1.98
CA SER A 229 7.78 0.91 3.24
C SER A 229 8.68 2.13 3.31
N LEU A 230 8.17 3.23 3.85
CA LEU A 230 8.99 4.35 4.31
C LEU A 230 9.11 4.27 5.83
N VAL A 231 10.32 4.13 6.34
CA VAL A 231 10.57 4.29 7.78
C VAL A 231 10.31 5.74 8.15
N THR A 232 9.28 6.00 8.95
CA THR A 232 8.92 7.36 9.38
C THR A 232 9.48 7.70 10.76
N ASN A 233 9.74 6.68 11.55
CA ASN A 233 10.28 6.76 12.90
C ASN A 233 10.86 5.42 13.32
N LEU A 234 11.73 5.37 14.30
CA LEU A 234 12.03 4.13 15.01
C LEU A 234 10.87 3.78 15.95
N ALA A 235 10.58 2.48 16.09
CA ALA A 235 9.46 2.01 16.87
C ALA A 235 9.62 2.26 18.37
N ALA A 236 8.53 2.12 19.14
CA ALA A 236 8.50 2.38 20.58
C ALA A 236 9.55 1.55 21.36
N GLY A 237 10.31 2.23 22.20
CA GLY A 237 11.39 1.60 22.99
C GLY A 237 12.73 1.44 22.25
N ILE A 238 12.77 1.70 20.94
CA ILE A 238 13.97 1.93 20.15
C ILE A 238 14.15 3.44 19.99
N SER A 239 13.07 4.17 19.61
CA SER A 239 13.07 5.63 19.63
C SER A 239 13.32 6.17 21.03
N ALA A 240 14.15 7.22 21.11
CA ALA A 240 14.42 7.94 22.36
C ALA A 240 13.27 8.90 22.74
N THR A 241 12.37 9.21 21.80
CA THR A 241 11.24 10.17 21.97
C THR A 241 9.90 9.44 21.87
N PRO A 242 8.84 9.95 22.51
CA PRO A 242 7.48 9.44 22.30
C PRO A 242 7.05 9.59 20.84
N LEU A 243 6.32 8.59 20.33
CA LEU A 243 5.84 8.57 18.95
C LEU A 243 4.63 9.50 18.78
N SER A 244 4.57 10.18 17.62
CA SER A 244 3.43 11.01 17.24
C SER A 244 3.11 10.87 15.75
N HIS A 245 1.83 11.07 15.39
CA HIS A 245 1.43 11.08 13.98
C HIS A 245 2.01 12.30 13.22
N ALA A 246 2.30 13.39 13.92
CA ALA A 246 2.94 14.56 13.34
C ALA A 246 4.35 14.25 12.82
N GLU A 247 5.15 13.47 13.57
CA GLU A 247 6.46 13.01 13.12
C GLU A 247 6.39 12.14 11.86
N VAL A 248 5.36 11.29 11.77
CA VAL A 248 5.10 10.47 10.57
C VAL A 248 4.86 11.34 9.34
N ILE A 249 4.05 12.39 9.47
CA ILE A 249 3.76 13.35 8.40
C ILE A 249 5.02 14.10 8.00
N GLU A 250 5.77 14.63 8.98
CA GLU A 250 7.00 15.38 8.76
C GLU A 250 8.07 14.55 8.06
N ALA A 251 8.32 13.32 8.53
CA ALA A 251 9.25 12.40 7.90
C ALA A 251 8.84 12.05 6.46
N GLY A 252 7.54 11.86 6.23
CA GLY A 252 6.98 11.63 4.89
C GLY A 252 7.21 12.82 3.95
N GLN A 253 7.00 14.05 4.43
CA GLN A 253 7.22 15.27 3.67
C GLN A 253 8.72 15.47 3.34
N ALA A 254 9.59 15.25 4.31
CA ALA A 254 11.05 15.37 4.12
C ALA A 254 11.59 14.34 3.12
N ALA A 255 11.12 13.09 3.18
CA ALA A 255 11.52 12.04 2.26
C ALA A 255 10.84 12.13 0.88
N GLY A 256 9.73 12.86 0.79
CA GLY A 256 8.83 12.90 -0.36
C GLY A 256 9.51 13.02 -1.72
N PRO A 257 10.40 13.98 -1.98
CA PRO A 257 11.07 14.12 -3.27
C PRO A 257 11.88 12.87 -3.67
N ARG A 258 12.61 12.28 -2.73
CA ARG A 258 13.44 11.08 -2.98
C ARG A 258 12.56 9.86 -3.27
N ILE A 259 11.60 9.57 -2.40
CA ILE A 259 10.76 8.37 -2.53
C ILE A 259 9.81 8.45 -3.74
N SER A 260 9.32 9.65 -4.07
CA SER A 260 8.49 9.86 -5.25
C SER A 260 9.28 9.65 -6.55
N GLY A 261 10.53 10.14 -6.60
CA GLY A 261 11.44 9.89 -7.72
C GLY A 261 11.78 8.41 -7.88
N LEU A 262 12.09 7.73 -6.79
CA LEU A 262 12.32 6.28 -6.77
C LEU A 262 11.10 5.52 -7.29
N LEU A 263 9.92 5.81 -6.76
CA LEU A 263 8.69 5.13 -7.17
C LEU A 263 8.37 5.36 -8.64
N ALA A 264 8.55 6.59 -9.14
CA ALA A 264 8.34 6.90 -10.56
C ALA A 264 9.30 6.13 -11.46
N ALA A 265 10.59 6.02 -11.09
CA ALA A 265 11.57 5.24 -11.83
C ALA A 265 11.23 3.74 -11.83
N VAL A 266 10.82 3.19 -10.68
CA VAL A 266 10.41 1.77 -10.58
C VAL A 266 9.19 1.51 -11.45
N VAL A 267 8.16 2.35 -11.37
CA VAL A 267 6.91 2.17 -12.13
C VAL A 267 7.15 2.23 -13.65
N ALA A 268 8.13 2.99 -14.11
CA ALA A 268 8.47 3.08 -15.52
C ALA A 268 9.11 1.78 -16.07
N GLU A 269 9.62 0.91 -15.21
CA GLU A 269 10.25 -0.38 -15.58
C GLU A 269 9.30 -1.59 -15.36
N LEU A 270 8.11 -1.37 -14.80
CA LEU A 270 7.11 -2.41 -14.57
C LEU A 270 6.16 -2.57 -15.76
#